data_7f527de881e9c4f8b24108763f37f1ec
#
_entry.id   7f527de881e9c4f8b24108763f37f1ec
#
_cell.length_a   1.000
_cell.length_b   1.000
_cell.length_c   1.000
_cell.angle_alpha   90.00
_cell.angle_beta   90.00
_cell.angle_gamma   90.00
#
_symmetry.space_group_name_H-M   'P 1'
#
loop_
_entity.id
_entity.type
_entity.pdbx_description
1 polymer ?
#
loop_
_entity_poly.entity_id
_entity_poly.type
_entity_poly.pdbx_seq_one_letter_code
_entity_poly.pdbx_strand_id
1 'polypeptide(L)'
;ELLQDGNNVLIVGRNPKTLEETGKELAGAATYSCDAGKAEETTGLVDAVKNGKIAGFGDNVDGLILCAAVFPNPATKTSVVQPEPEELQAMLDSNVTAYYRLVKEFLPLLAPGSRIVLIGSTSGIRRDRGGIYGISKWALRSYAYALREECKPMGIGVSLIIPGGTFT
;
A
#
# COMPACT_ATOMS: atom_id res chain seq x y z
N GLU A 1 1.73 17.69 5.50
CA GLU A 1 1.55 18.36 4.19
C GLU A 1 0.14 18.13 3.65
N LEU A 2 -0.29 16.92 3.24
CA LEU A 2 -1.62 16.70 2.64
C LEU A 2 -2.77 17.32 3.45
N LEU A 3 -2.78 17.14 4.77
CA LEU A 3 -3.78 17.76 5.65
C LEU A 3 -3.68 19.30 5.67
N GLN A 4 -2.45 19.84 5.64
CA GLN A 4 -2.21 21.28 5.60
C GLN A 4 -2.67 21.90 4.28
N ASP A 5 -2.64 21.11 3.20
CA ASP A 5 -3.13 21.51 1.88
C ASP A 5 -4.67 21.36 1.73
N GLY A 6 -5.36 21.03 2.83
CA GLY A 6 -6.84 20.94 2.87
C GLY A 6 -7.41 19.61 2.36
N ASN A 7 -6.57 18.59 2.20
CA ASN A 7 -7.05 17.27 1.78
C ASN A 7 -7.65 16.48 2.95
N ASN A 8 -8.66 15.68 2.69
CA ASN A 8 -9.13 14.64 3.59
C ASN A 8 -8.16 13.45 3.52
N VAL A 9 -7.61 13.04 4.65
CA VAL A 9 -6.66 11.92 4.73
C VAL A 9 -7.21 10.80 5.59
N LEU A 10 -7.26 9.59 5.02
CA LEU A 10 -7.58 8.36 5.74
C LEU A 10 -6.31 7.54 5.93
N ILE A 11 -5.95 7.29 7.18
CA ILE A 11 -4.82 6.44 7.55
C ILE A 11 -5.33 5.05 7.87
N VAL A 12 -4.81 4.06 7.16
CA VAL A 12 -5.20 2.66 7.30
C VAL A 12 -4.02 1.84 7.81
N GLY A 13 -4.28 1.01 8.81
CA GLY A 13 -3.25 0.14 9.38
C GLY A 13 -3.86 -1.00 10.18
N ARG A 14 -3.03 -2.00 10.53
CA ARG A 14 -3.48 -3.20 11.25
C ARG A 14 -3.57 -3.03 12.76
N ASN A 15 -2.81 -2.11 13.33
CA ASN A 15 -2.71 -1.95 14.77
C ASN A 15 -3.58 -0.76 15.23
N PRO A 16 -4.70 -1.03 15.93
CA PRO A 16 -5.60 0.04 16.39
C PRO A 16 -4.93 1.03 17.33
N LYS A 17 -4.00 0.57 18.19
CA LYS A 17 -3.29 1.44 19.13
C LYS A 17 -2.38 2.44 18.41
N THR A 18 -1.59 1.97 17.45
CA THR A 18 -0.75 2.84 16.63
C THR A 18 -1.59 3.81 15.80
N LEU A 19 -2.73 3.37 15.28
CA LEU A 19 -3.66 4.25 14.56
C LEU A 19 -4.24 5.34 15.44
N GLU A 20 -4.61 5.01 16.68
CA GLU A 20 -5.10 6.00 17.65
C GLU A 20 -4.03 7.04 17.98
N GLU A 21 -2.79 6.60 18.22
CA GLU A 21 -1.65 7.49 18.46
C GLU A 21 -1.41 8.41 17.25
N THR A 22 -1.35 7.84 16.05
CA THR A 22 -1.18 8.60 14.80
C THR A 22 -2.32 9.58 14.55
N GLY A 23 -3.57 9.19 14.83
CA GLY A 23 -4.73 10.07 14.70
C GLY A 23 -4.69 11.27 15.68
N LYS A 24 -4.09 11.10 16.87
CA LYS A 24 -3.85 12.19 17.82
C LYS A 24 -2.74 13.14 17.33
N GLU A 25 -1.67 12.59 16.75
CA GLU A 25 -0.56 13.39 16.22
C GLU A 25 -0.96 14.15 14.96
N LEU A 26 -1.76 13.53 14.09
CA LEU A 26 -2.19 14.10 12.82
C LEU A 26 -3.67 14.54 12.92
N ALA A 27 -3.91 15.55 13.75
CA ALA A 27 -5.25 16.08 13.96
C ALA A 27 -5.92 16.45 12.62
N GLY A 28 -7.08 15.86 12.36
CA GLY A 28 -7.82 16.02 11.10
C GLY A 28 -7.73 14.82 10.15
N ALA A 29 -6.82 13.86 10.39
CA ALA A 29 -6.84 12.60 9.67
C ALA A 29 -7.90 11.63 10.26
N ALA A 30 -8.67 10.99 9.38
CA ALA A 30 -9.47 9.83 9.76
C ALA A 30 -8.57 8.59 9.87
N THR A 31 -8.95 7.64 10.73
CA THR A 31 -8.22 6.37 10.87
C THR A 31 -9.15 5.19 10.71
N TYR A 32 -8.66 4.09 10.13
CA TYR A 32 -9.42 2.86 9.98
C TYR A 32 -8.52 1.64 10.19
N SER A 33 -8.93 0.72 11.06
CA SER A 33 -8.19 -0.52 11.30
C SER A 33 -8.53 -1.55 10.22
N CYS A 34 -7.53 -1.99 9.45
CA CYS A 34 -7.70 -2.98 8.39
C CYS A 34 -6.38 -3.71 8.14
N ASP A 35 -6.44 -5.03 8.10
CA ASP A 35 -5.38 -5.87 7.55
C ASP A 35 -5.64 -6.08 6.05
N ALA A 36 -4.90 -5.36 5.22
CA ALA A 36 -4.99 -5.47 3.76
C ALA A 36 -4.61 -6.87 3.22
N GLY A 37 -3.99 -7.72 4.03
CA GLY A 37 -3.79 -9.13 3.76
C GLY A 37 -5.09 -9.95 3.76
N LYS A 38 -6.15 -9.44 4.38
CA LYS A 38 -7.44 -10.12 4.51
C LYS A 38 -8.49 -9.50 3.58
N ALA A 39 -9.08 -10.32 2.72
CA ALA A 39 -10.07 -9.85 1.74
C ALA A 39 -11.29 -9.19 2.41
N GLU A 40 -11.83 -9.81 3.45
CA GLU A 40 -13.02 -9.35 4.17
C GLU A 40 -12.80 -7.97 4.80
N GLU A 41 -11.62 -7.73 5.40
CA GLU A 41 -11.29 -6.44 6.00
C GLU A 41 -11.10 -5.35 4.93
N THR A 42 -10.52 -5.70 3.78
CA THR A 42 -10.37 -4.77 2.65
C THR A 42 -11.73 -4.39 2.07
N THR A 43 -12.62 -5.36 1.86
CA THR A 43 -13.99 -5.09 1.41
C THR A 43 -14.74 -4.21 2.42
N GLY A 44 -14.61 -4.49 3.71
CA GLY A 44 -15.21 -3.67 4.77
C GLY A 44 -14.69 -2.22 4.78
N LEU A 45 -13.41 -2.01 4.53
CA LEU A 45 -12.82 -0.68 4.38
C LEU A 45 -13.43 0.07 3.19
N VAL A 46 -13.48 -0.58 2.02
CA VAL A 46 -14.03 0.05 0.80
C VAL A 46 -15.51 0.39 0.98
N ASP A 47 -16.29 -0.50 1.59
CA ASP A 47 -17.69 -0.27 1.91
C ASP A 47 -17.87 0.89 2.92
N ALA A 48 -16.96 1.02 3.88
CA ALA A 48 -16.99 2.12 4.83
C ALA A 48 -16.72 3.47 4.16
N VAL A 49 -15.77 3.51 3.22
CA VAL A 49 -15.46 4.69 2.40
C VAL A 49 -16.66 5.03 1.51
N LYS A 50 -17.10 4.08 0.69
CA LYS A 50 -18.18 4.26 -0.31
C LYS A 50 -19.50 4.70 0.31
N ASN A 51 -19.86 4.16 1.46
CA ASN A 51 -21.12 4.47 2.14
C ASN A 51 -21.03 5.70 3.07
N GLY A 52 -19.94 6.50 2.98
CA GLY A 52 -19.77 7.72 3.76
C GLY A 52 -19.69 7.48 5.29
N LYS A 53 -19.33 6.27 5.73
CA LYS A 53 -19.15 5.94 7.15
C LYS A 53 -17.88 6.56 7.75
N ILE A 54 -16.99 7.04 6.89
CA ILE A 54 -15.76 7.72 7.27
C ILE A 54 -15.92 9.20 6.90
N ALA A 55 -15.85 10.08 7.89
CA ALA A 55 -16.05 11.51 7.70
C ALA A 55 -15.07 12.07 6.64
N GLY A 56 -15.60 12.83 5.68
CA GLY A 56 -14.83 13.43 4.59
C GLY A 56 -14.55 12.50 3.41
N PHE A 57 -15.10 11.26 3.42
CA PHE A 57 -14.97 10.29 2.33
C PHE A 57 -16.33 9.84 1.82
N GLY A 58 -16.38 9.41 0.55
CA GLY A 58 -17.59 8.97 -0.15
C GLY A 58 -17.23 8.28 -1.47
N ASP A 59 -18.04 8.51 -2.49
CA ASP A 59 -17.95 7.83 -3.79
C ASP A 59 -16.68 8.15 -4.60
N ASN A 60 -15.91 9.17 -4.21
CA ASN A 60 -14.70 9.57 -4.92
C ASN A 60 -13.48 9.53 -3.98
N VAL A 61 -12.41 8.95 -4.48
CA VAL A 61 -11.07 8.94 -3.87
C VAL A 61 -10.08 9.50 -4.89
N ASP A 62 -9.39 10.59 -4.55
CA ASP A 62 -8.45 11.26 -5.45
C ASP A 62 -7.05 10.65 -5.40
N GLY A 63 -6.72 9.96 -4.31
CA GLY A 63 -5.40 9.38 -4.12
C GLY A 63 -5.41 8.10 -3.31
N LEU A 64 -4.69 7.07 -3.80
CA LEU A 64 -4.45 5.82 -3.10
C LEU A 64 -2.94 5.63 -2.92
N ILE A 65 -2.47 5.74 -1.66
CA ILE A 65 -1.05 5.63 -1.34
C ILE A 65 -0.79 4.33 -0.59
N LEU A 66 -0.06 3.41 -1.20
CA LEU A 66 0.21 2.07 -0.70
C LEU A 66 1.63 1.99 -0.15
N CYS A 67 1.76 2.11 1.18
CA CYS A 67 3.05 2.17 1.89
C CYS A 67 3.36 0.92 2.70
N ALA A 68 2.34 0.17 3.15
CA ALA A 68 2.52 -0.93 4.08
C ALA A 68 3.40 -2.05 3.48
N ALA A 69 4.41 -2.47 4.23
CA ALA A 69 5.26 -3.59 3.84
C ALA A 69 5.78 -4.32 5.08
N VAL A 70 6.07 -5.61 4.90
CA VAL A 70 6.82 -6.38 5.89
C VAL A 70 8.25 -6.56 5.43
N PHE A 71 9.16 -6.62 6.40
CA PHE A 71 10.58 -6.90 6.18
C PHE A 71 10.90 -8.35 6.54
N PRO A 72 11.93 -8.95 5.93
CA PRO A 72 12.33 -10.31 6.22
C PRO A 72 12.96 -10.42 7.61
N ASN A 73 13.03 -11.64 8.10
CA ASN A 73 13.81 -11.97 9.30
C ASN A 73 15.26 -11.45 9.12
N PRO A 74 15.81 -10.69 10.08
CA PRO A 74 17.17 -10.17 10.01
C PRO A 74 18.25 -11.24 9.77
N ALA A 75 18.05 -12.46 10.27
CA ALA A 75 19.00 -13.57 10.13
C ALA A 75 19.06 -14.11 8.68
N THR A 76 17.96 -14.03 7.93
CA THR A 76 17.84 -14.58 6.56
C THR A 76 17.60 -13.52 5.49
N LYS A 77 17.66 -12.23 5.86
CA LYS A 77 17.24 -11.10 5.02
C LYS A 77 17.86 -11.02 3.62
N THR A 78 19.03 -11.59 3.43
CA THR A 78 19.74 -11.60 2.14
C THR A 78 19.67 -12.94 1.41
N SER A 79 19.15 -13.99 2.07
CA SER A 79 19.04 -15.32 1.48
C SER A 79 17.77 -15.45 0.64
N VAL A 80 17.86 -16.25 -0.41
CA VAL A 80 16.72 -16.67 -1.25
C VAL A 80 16.43 -18.16 -1.13
N VAL A 81 17.26 -18.89 -0.37
CA VAL A 81 17.17 -20.35 -0.22
C VAL A 81 17.02 -20.84 1.23
N GLN A 82 17.34 -19.99 2.21
CA GLN A 82 17.18 -20.32 3.62
C GLN A 82 15.77 -20.10 4.18
N PRO A 83 15.02 -19.04 3.74
CA PRO A 83 13.65 -18.89 4.19
C PRO A 83 12.77 -20.06 3.78
N GLU A 84 11.86 -20.45 4.66
CA GLU A 84 10.84 -21.45 4.35
C GLU A 84 9.84 -20.91 3.31
N PRO A 85 9.18 -21.79 2.51
CA PRO A 85 8.20 -21.37 1.51
C PRO A 85 7.10 -20.47 2.07
N GLU A 86 6.68 -20.70 3.32
CA GLU A 86 5.65 -19.93 4.02
C GLU A 86 6.11 -18.50 4.31
N GLU A 87 7.40 -18.27 4.55
CA GLU A 87 7.96 -16.93 4.73
C GLU A 87 7.92 -16.15 3.41
N LEU A 88 8.25 -16.79 2.29
CA LEU A 88 8.12 -16.17 0.96
C LEU A 88 6.67 -15.85 0.65
N GLN A 89 5.75 -16.80 0.92
CA GLN A 89 4.32 -16.58 0.67
C GLN A 89 3.79 -15.40 1.50
N ALA A 90 4.08 -15.35 2.80
CA ALA A 90 3.67 -14.25 3.68
C ALA A 90 4.25 -12.90 3.22
N MET A 91 5.48 -12.90 2.70
CA MET A 91 6.11 -11.71 2.11
C MET A 91 5.39 -11.22 0.87
N LEU A 92 5.01 -12.14 -0.03
CA LEU A 92 4.27 -11.82 -1.24
C LEU A 92 2.84 -11.37 -0.92
N ASP A 93 2.19 -12.02 0.04
CA ASP A 93 0.83 -11.65 0.46
C ASP A 93 0.77 -10.25 1.01
N SER A 94 1.73 -9.87 1.85
CA SER A 94 1.78 -8.53 2.45
C SER A 94 2.24 -7.45 1.46
N ASN A 95 3.29 -7.72 0.67
CA ASN A 95 3.96 -6.69 -0.12
C ASN A 95 3.46 -6.57 -1.56
N VAL A 96 2.68 -7.55 -2.04
CA VAL A 96 2.17 -7.60 -3.42
C VAL A 96 0.67 -7.84 -3.47
N THR A 97 0.20 -8.97 -2.92
CA THR A 97 -1.22 -9.37 -3.01
C THR A 97 -2.14 -8.38 -2.31
N ALA A 98 -1.73 -7.85 -1.15
CA ALA A 98 -2.47 -6.81 -0.44
C ALA A 98 -2.61 -5.53 -1.30
N TYR A 99 -1.53 -5.12 -1.99
CA TYR A 99 -1.56 -3.95 -2.89
C TYR A 99 -2.48 -4.19 -4.08
N TYR A 100 -2.36 -5.36 -4.72
CA TYR A 100 -3.24 -5.75 -5.81
C TYR A 100 -4.72 -5.69 -5.39
N ARG A 101 -5.05 -6.25 -4.21
CA ARG A 101 -6.40 -6.26 -3.66
C ARG A 101 -6.92 -4.85 -3.40
N LEU A 102 -6.15 -4.01 -2.71
CA LEU A 102 -6.53 -2.62 -2.43
C LEU A 102 -6.79 -1.85 -3.73
N VAL A 103 -5.90 -1.96 -4.71
CA VAL A 103 -6.12 -1.30 -6.02
C VAL A 103 -7.40 -1.80 -6.67
N LYS A 104 -7.60 -3.12 -6.74
CA LYS A 104 -8.79 -3.73 -7.36
C LYS A 104 -10.08 -3.23 -6.72
N GLU A 105 -10.13 -3.16 -5.40
CA GLU A 105 -11.33 -2.75 -4.65
C GLU A 105 -11.56 -1.23 -4.72
N PHE A 106 -10.50 -0.42 -4.69
CA PHE A 106 -10.61 1.04 -4.75
C PHE A 106 -10.72 1.60 -6.18
N LEU A 107 -10.31 0.86 -7.21
CA LEU A 107 -10.31 1.35 -8.60
C LEU A 107 -11.66 1.94 -9.05
N PRO A 108 -12.83 1.35 -8.68
CA PRO A 108 -14.13 1.93 -9.04
C PRO A 108 -14.44 3.28 -8.38
N LEU A 109 -13.70 3.67 -7.34
CA LEU A 109 -13.84 4.94 -6.63
C LEU A 109 -12.86 6.01 -7.13
N LEU A 110 -11.94 5.66 -8.05
CA LEU A 110 -10.93 6.56 -8.59
C LEU A 110 -11.46 7.20 -9.89
N ALA A 111 -11.68 8.50 -9.87
CA ALA A 111 -12.08 9.27 -11.05
C ALA A 111 -10.88 9.64 -11.94
N PRO A 112 -11.08 10.04 -13.20
CA PRO A 112 -10.04 10.64 -14.03
C PRO A 112 -9.36 11.81 -13.29
N GLY A 113 -8.04 11.83 -13.29
CA GLY A 113 -7.24 12.78 -12.50
C GLY A 113 -6.67 12.21 -11.21
N SER A 114 -7.25 11.12 -10.68
CA SER A 114 -6.77 10.45 -9.46
C SER A 114 -5.37 9.87 -9.61
N ARG A 115 -4.75 9.56 -8.47
CA ARG A 115 -3.38 9.04 -8.39
C ARG A 115 -3.28 7.79 -7.55
N ILE A 116 -2.56 6.79 -8.06
CA ILE A 116 -2.12 5.62 -7.29
C ILE A 116 -0.62 5.72 -7.08
N VAL A 117 -0.18 5.66 -5.84
CA VAL A 117 1.24 5.70 -5.46
C VAL A 117 1.60 4.40 -4.76
N LEU A 118 2.58 3.68 -5.31
CA LEU A 118 3.11 2.46 -4.72
C LEU A 118 4.51 2.73 -4.16
N ILE A 119 4.79 2.25 -2.96
CA ILE A 119 6.12 2.37 -2.36
C ILE A 119 6.92 1.10 -2.61
N GLY A 120 7.82 1.21 -3.56
CA GLY A 120 8.81 0.19 -3.90
C GLY A 120 9.98 0.13 -2.93
N SER A 121 11.15 -0.17 -3.48
CA SER A 121 12.44 -0.17 -2.76
C SER A 121 13.58 -0.28 -3.77
N THR A 122 14.77 0.20 -3.40
CA THR A 122 15.99 -0.11 -4.15
C THR A 122 16.28 -1.62 -4.24
N SER A 123 15.77 -2.42 -3.31
CA SER A 123 15.80 -3.90 -3.41
C SER A 123 14.99 -4.44 -4.58
N GLY A 124 14.05 -3.69 -5.13
CA GLY A 124 13.28 -4.01 -6.34
C GLY A 124 13.96 -3.60 -7.65
N ILE A 125 15.18 -3.05 -7.60
CA ILE A 125 15.97 -2.70 -8.79
C ILE A 125 17.40 -3.26 -8.76
N ARG A 126 17.93 -3.58 -7.58
CA ARG A 126 19.25 -4.16 -7.40
C ARG A 126 19.21 -5.67 -7.64
N ARG A 127 20.22 -6.19 -8.32
CA ARG A 127 20.30 -7.62 -8.68
C ARG A 127 21.00 -8.47 -7.63
N ASP A 128 21.74 -7.84 -6.74
CA ASP A 128 22.73 -8.47 -5.87
C ASP A 128 22.27 -8.62 -4.41
N ARG A 129 21.14 -8.04 -4.03
CA ARG A 129 20.72 -7.99 -2.63
C ARG A 129 19.19 -7.94 -2.52
N GLY A 130 18.70 -8.42 -1.38
CA GLY A 130 17.28 -8.25 -1.02
C GLY A 130 16.56 -9.52 -0.59
N GLY A 131 17.14 -10.70 -0.81
CA GLY A 131 16.50 -11.97 -0.42
C GLY A 131 15.07 -12.08 -0.95
N ILE A 132 14.19 -12.71 -0.19
CA ILE A 132 12.75 -12.82 -0.52
C ILE A 132 12.04 -11.45 -0.54
N TYR A 133 12.53 -10.47 0.24
CA TYR A 133 12.02 -9.10 0.17
C TYR A 133 12.28 -8.47 -1.20
N GLY A 134 13.49 -8.67 -1.75
CA GLY A 134 13.81 -8.25 -3.11
C GLY A 134 12.86 -8.86 -4.14
N ILE A 135 12.55 -10.15 -4.02
CA ILE A 135 11.57 -10.83 -4.89
C ILE A 135 10.23 -10.09 -4.83
N SER A 136 9.71 -9.79 -3.64
CA SER A 136 8.43 -9.09 -3.49
C SER A 136 8.46 -7.68 -4.09
N LYS A 137 9.56 -6.94 -3.94
CA LYS A 137 9.69 -5.57 -4.48
C LYS A 137 9.93 -5.53 -5.99
N TRP A 138 10.54 -6.57 -6.58
CA TRP A 138 10.59 -6.77 -8.03
C TRP A 138 9.20 -7.09 -8.60
N ALA A 139 8.45 -7.98 -7.95
CA ALA A 139 7.08 -8.28 -8.33
C ALA A 139 6.18 -7.03 -8.26
N LEU A 140 6.28 -6.25 -7.18
CA LEU A 140 5.55 -4.99 -7.03
C LEU A 140 5.92 -3.97 -8.14
N ARG A 141 7.19 -3.90 -8.53
CA ARG A 141 7.64 -3.03 -9.63
C ARG A 141 7.00 -3.44 -10.96
N SER A 142 7.01 -4.75 -11.27
CA SER A 142 6.35 -5.26 -12.48
C SER A 142 4.86 -4.94 -12.47
N TYR A 143 4.19 -5.16 -11.35
CA TYR A 143 2.78 -4.80 -11.15
C TYR A 143 2.53 -3.31 -11.40
N ALA A 144 3.37 -2.43 -10.86
CA ALA A 144 3.21 -0.98 -11.03
C ALA A 144 3.30 -0.55 -12.49
N TYR A 145 4.15 -1.17 -13.29
CA TYR A 145 4.26 -0.88 -14.72
C TYR A 145 3.02 -1.35 -15.49
N ALA A 146 2.56 -2.57 -15.25
CA ALA A 146 1.34 -3.09 -15.85
C ALA A 146 0.12 -2.23 -15.49
N LEU A 147 -0.02 -1.90 -14.21
CA LEU A 147 -1.10 -1.07 -13.70
C LEU A 147 -1.10 0.34 -14.33
N ARG A 148 0.08 0.92 -14.57
CA ARG A 148 0.20 2.23 -15.24
C ARG A 148 -0.40 2.21 -16.64
N GLU A 149 -0.09 1.18 -17.43
CA GLU A 149 -0.62 1.05 -18.78
C GLU A 149 -2.13 0.80 -18.78
N GLU A 150 -2.63 0.02 -17.83
CA GLU A 150 -4.05 -0.28 -17.67
C GLU A 150 -4.85 0.97 -17.24
N CYS A 151 -4.31 1.74 -16.29
CA CYS A 151 -4.97 2.95 -15.75
C CYS A 151 -4.87 4.17 -16.66
N LYS A 152 -3.94 4.21 -17.60
CA LYS A 152 -3.70 5.34 -18.50
C LYS A 152 -4.95 5.77 -19.31
N PRO A 153 -5.69 4.87 -19.98
CA PRO A 153 -6.91 5.25 -20.69
C PRO A 153 -8.04 5.71 -19.75
N MET A 154 -7.97 5.41 -18.46
CA MET A 154 -8.92 5.85 -17.44
C MET A 154 -8.58 7.25 -16.91
N GLY A 155 -7.47 7.86 -17.34
CA GLY A 155 -6.98 9.13 -16.83
C GLY A 155 -6.43 9.07 -15.41
N ILE A 156 -6.12 7.87 -14.88
CA ILE A 156 -5.58 7.66 -13.54
C ILE A 156 -4.05 7.52 -13.62
N GLY A 157 -3.35 8.36 -12.87
CA GLY A 157 -1.89 8.34 -12.82
C GLY A 157 -1.37 7.30 -11.83
N VAL A 158 -0.37 6.50 -12.24
CA VAL A 158 0.28 5.51 -11.37
C VAL A 158 1.77 5.84 -11.21
N SER A 159 2.22 5.94 -9.97
CA SER A 159 3.61 6.23 -9.62
C SER A 159 4.18 5.12 -8.73
N LEU A 160 5.41 4.73 -9.01
CA LEU A 160 6.21 3.87 -8.14
C LEU A 160 7.36 4.70 -7.57
N ILE A 161 7.35 4.90 -6.26
CA ILE A 161 8.45 5.54 -5.55
C ILE A 161 9.44 4.46 -5.11
N ILE A 162 10.71 4.68 -5.34
CA ILE A 162 11.78 3.71 -5.05
C ILE A 162 12.72 4.32 -3.99
N PRO A 163 12.38 4.23 -2.71
CA PRO A 163 13.25 4.72 -1.66
C PRO A 163 14.53 3.90 -1.55
N GLY A 164 15.61 4.59 -1.17
CA GLY A 164 16.83 3.96 -0.67
C GLY A 164 16.73 3.61 0.81
N GLY A 165 17.86 3.57 1.50
CA GLY A 165 17.87 3.50 2.97
C GLY A 165 17.29 4.80 3.54
N THR A 166 16.30 4.66 4.41
CA THR A 166 15.73 5.78 5.17
C THR A 166 16.12 5.65 6.64
N PHE A 167 16.41 6.78 7.27
CA PHE A 167 16.59 6.84 8.72
C PHE A 167 15.20 6.92 9.35
N THR A 168 14.89 5.99 10.22
CA THR A 168 13.66 5.94 11.04
C THR A 168 14.03 5.93 12.50
#